data_f90981883cfa9006bf436a0930c4e06b
#
_entry.id   f90981883cfa9006bf436a0930c4e06b
#
_cell.length_a   1.000
_cell.length_b   1.000
_cell.length_c   1.000
_cell.angle_alpha   90.00
_cell.angle_beta   90.00
_cell.angle_gamma   90.00
#
_symmetry.space_group_name_H-M   'P 1'
#
loop_
_entity.id
_entity.type
_entity.pdbx_description
1 polymer ?
#
loop_
_entity_poly.entity_id
_entity_poly.type
_entity_poly.pdbx_seq_one_letter_code
_entity_poly.pdbx_strand_id
1 'polypeptide(L)'
;MSKKLHILFLCGWFPSKVNPYNGDFIQRHAEAVSLDNTISILHIVSDKNSKQNIEYSFKKVNGIPTHIGYVKATKNPILKSIRFFNAFTKMLAKIDDFDLVHLNILYPFGLLALYLKWFQKKTYIITEHWTRYLYSQAKEISYFEKFISKRI
;
A
#
# COMPACT_ATOMS: atom_id res chain seq x y z
N MET A 1 -3.73 15.09 -26.57
CA MET A 1 -3.53 15.06 -25.11
C MET A 1 -3.76 13.63 -24.64
N SER A 2 -2.82 13.02 -23.93
CA SER A 2 -3.03 11.68 -23.33
C SER A 2 -4.13 11.77 -22.27
N LYS A 3 -4.95 10.70 -22.15
CA LYS A 3 -5.96 10.62 -21.10
C LYS A 3 -5.28 10.66 -19.73
N LYS A 4 -5.68 11.56 -18.86
CA LYS A 4 -5.22 11.61 -17.48
C LYS A 4 -5.77 10.39 -16.73
N LEU A 5 -4.89 9.56 -16.18
CA LEU A 5 -5.27 8.37 -15.41
C LEU A 5 -5.52 8.73 -13.93
N HIS A 6 -6.43 7.99 -13.28
CA HIS A 6 -6.49 7.94 -11.84
C HIS A 6 -5.74 6.70 -11.35
N ILE A 7 -4.66 6.90 -10.59
CA ILE A 7 -3.76 5.83 -10.13
C ILE A 7 -3.84 5.70 -8.61
N LEU A 8 -4.16 4.51 -8.14
CA LEU A 8 -4.09 4.15 -6.74
C LEU A 8 -2.65 3.74 -6.39
N PHE A 9 -1.94 4.57 -5.63
CA PHE A 9 -0.67 4.20 -5.00
C PHE A 9 -0.95 3.35 -3.76
N LEU A 10 -0.75 2.05 -3.87
CA LEU A 10 -0.83 1.10 -2.77
C LEU A 10 0.56 0.95 -2.15
N CYS A 11 0.77 1.58 -1.00
CA CYS A 11 2.10 1.80 -0.44
C CYS A 11 2.38 0.85 0.73
N GLY A 12 3.39 -0.03 0.60
CA GLY A 12 3.92 -0.83 1.70
C GLY A 12 4.66 0.03 2.73
N TRP A 13 5.36 1.07 2.27
CA TRP A 13 5.99 2.10 3.10
C TRP A 13 5.44 3.47 2.73
N PHE A 14 5.19 4.30 3.74
CA PHE A 14 4.76 5.67 3.56
C PHE A 14 4.94 6.46 4.87
N PRO A 15 5.25 7.76 4.83
CA PRO A 15 5.36 8.60 6.01
C PRO A 15 4.06 8.60 6.84
N SER A 16 4.17 8.33 8.13
CA SER A 16 3.02 8.21 9.03
C SER A 16 3.38 8.64 10.45
N LYS A 17 2.38 8.79 11.34
CA LYS A 17 2.65 9.07 12.77
C LYS A 17 3.48 7.98 13.46
N VAL A 18 3.47 6.74 12.93
CA VAL A 18 4.25 5.62 13.47
C VAL A 18 5.70 5.69 13.03
N ASN A 19 5.93 6.09 11.78
CA ASN A 19 7.27 6.26 11.21
C ASN A 19 7.28 7.42 10.21
N PRO A 20 7.66 8.63 10.64
CA PRO A 20 7.56 9.84 9.82
C PRO A 20 8.44 9.86 8.56
N TYR A 21 9.51 9.08 8.55
CA TYR A 21 10.50 9.08 7.45
C TYR A 21 10.43 7.83 6.56
N ASN A 22 9.55 6.88 6.90
CA ASN A 22 9.47 5.63 6.15
C ASN A 22 8.78 5.82 4.80
N GLY A 23 9.50 5.58 3.70
CA GLY A 23 8.93 5.65 2.35
C GLY A 23 8.70 7.09 1.86
N ASP A 24 9.46 8.08 2.33
CA ASP A 24 9.41 9.47 1.85
C ASP A 24 9.69 9.56 0.34
N PHE A 25 10.53 8.69 -0.20
CA PHE A 25 10.78 8.60 -1.64
C PHE A 25 9.54 8.13 -2.42
N ILE A 26 8.67 7.28 -1.84
CA ILE A 26 7.40 6.88 -2.46
C ILE A 26 6.44 8.07 -2.49
N GLN A 27 6.43 8.87 -1.44
CA GLN A 27 5.66 10.12 -1.42
C GLN A 27 6.11 11.06 -2.54
N ARG A 28 7.42 11.34 -2.67
CA ARG A 28 7.97 12.17 -3.74
C ARG A 28 7.68 11.60 -5.14
N HIS A 29 7.71 10.28 -5.29
CA HIS A 29 7.33 9.63 -6.53
C HIS A 29 5.84 9.88 -6.86
N ALA A 30 4.95 9.71 -5.88
CA ALA A 30 3.53 10.02 -6.07
C ALA A 30 3.30 11.49 -6.44
N GLU A 31 4.03 12.42 -5.83
CA GLU A 31 4.00 13.85 -6.14
C GLU A 31 4.43 14.11 -7.60
N ALA A 32 5.53 13.51 -8.04
CA ALA A 32 6.00 13.63 -9.42
C ALA A 32 4.97 13.09 -10.43
N VAL A 33 4.40 11.91 -10.18
CA VAL A 33 3.37 11.32 -11.06
C VAL A 33 2.06 12.12 -11.04
N SER A 34 1.78 12.85 -9.97
CA SER A 34 0.58 13.68 -9.84
C SER A 34 0.58 14.92 -10.75
N LEU A 35 1.71 15.29 -11.33
CA LEU A 35 1.80 16.39 -12.29
C LEU A 35 0.94 16.12 -13.54
N ASP A 36 0.92 14.86 -14.00
CA ASP A 36 0.21 14.46 -15.22
C ASP A 36 -1.01 13.57 -14.95
N ASN A 37 -1.17 13.04 -13.74
CA ASN A 37 -2.20 12.07 -13.37
C ASN A 37 -2.94 12.46 -12.09
N THR A 38 -4.10 11.84 -11.84
CA THR A 38 -4.76 11.91 -10.55
C THR A 38 -4.24 10.77 -9.67
N ILE A 39 -3.83 11.07 -8.44
CA ILE A 39 -3.28 10.08 -7.51
C ILE A 39 -4.14 10.02 -6.25
N SER A 40 -4.38 8.80 -5.78
CA SER A 40 -4.84 8.52 -4.41
C SER A 40 -3.85 7.60 -3.72
N ILE A 41 -3.47 7.90 -2.49
CA ILE A 41 -2.54 7.09 -1.70
C ILE A 41 -3.32 6.28 -0.67
N LEU A 42 -3.00 4.98 -0.58
CA LEU A 42 -3.48 4.07 0.44
C LEU A 42 -2.30 3.37 1.13
N HIS A 43 -2.19 3.56 2.44
CA HIS A 43 -1.17 2.94 3.28
C HIS A 43 -1.78 2.34 4.54
N ILE A 44 -1.27 1.18 4.99
CA ILE A 44 -1.70 0.54 6.23
C ILE A 44 -0.46 0.19 7.04
N VAL A 45 -0.47 0.57 8.30
CA VAL A 45 0.65 0.35 9.21
C VAL A 45 0.20 -0.18 10.57
N SER A 46 1.00 -1.06 11.17
CA SER A 46 0.77 -1.51 12.54
C SER A 46 1.19 -0.44 13.54
N ASP A 47 0.29 -0.09 14.46
CA ASP A 47 0.54 0.89 15.52
C ASP A 47 0.42 0.22 16.90
N LYS A 48 1.51 0.25 17.67
CA LYS A 48 1.56 -0.31 19.04
C LYS A 48 0.78 0.57 20.04
N ASN A 49 0.63 1.86 19.72
CA ASN A 49 0.01 2.85 20.59
C ASN A 49 -1.47 3.07 20.27
N SER A 50 -2.00 2.42 19.23
CA SER A 50 -3.40 2.56 18.86
C SER A 50 -4.32 2.03 19.97
N LYS A 51 -5.27 2.88 20.38
CA LYS A 51 -6.31 2.52 21.38
C LYS A 51 -7.43 1.68 20.74
N GLN A 52 -7.71 1.90 19.47
CA GLN A 52 -8.74 1.20 18.71
C GLN A 52 -8.13 0.07 17.86
N ASN A 53 -8.95 -0.89 17.45
CA ASN A 53 -8.50 -1.96 16.56
C ASN A 53 -7.98 -1.41 15.23
N ILE A 54 -8.64 -0.36 14.70
CA ILE A 54 -8.26 0.35 13.49
C ILE A 54 -8.60 1.82 13.67
N GLU A 55 -7.64 2.70 13.43
CA GLU A 55 -7.82 4.15 13.31
C GLU A 55 -7.59 4.55 11.86
N TYR A 56 -8.30 5.58 11.38
CA TYR A 56 -8.19 6.06 10.01
C TYR A 56 -7.75 7.52 9.98
N SER A 57 -6.88 7.85 9.05
CA SER A 57 -6.51 9.22 8.70
C SER A 57 -6.81 9.45 7.23
N PHE A 58 -7.63 10.46 6.94
CA PHE A 58 -7.95 10.91 5.58
C PHE A 58 -7.56 12.38 5.48
N LYS A 59 -6.49 12.66 4.75
CA LYS A 59 -5.99 14.02 4.55
C LYS A 59 -5.38 14.20 3.18
N LYS A 60 -5.23 15.44 2.73
CA LYS A 60 -4.40 15.75 1.57
C LYS A 60 -2.97 16.01 2.03
N VAL A 61 -2.01 15.32 1.43
CA VAL A 61 -0.57 15.55 1.60
C VAL A 61 -0.05 16.11 0.29
N ASN A 62 0.44 17.34 0.30
CA ASN A 62 0.89 18.05 -0.90
C ASN A 62 -0.15 18.00 -2.05
N GLY A 63 -1.44 18.19 -1.70
CA GLY A 63 -2.55 18.15 -2.64
C GLY A 63 -3.11 16.76 -2.97
N ILE A 64 -2.40 15.67 -2.61
CA ILE A 64 -2.77 14.29 -2.95
C ILE A 64 -3.64 13.68 -1.84
N PRO A 65 -4.86 13.17 -2.17
CA PRO A 65 -5.68 12.41 -1.23
C PRO A 65 -4.92 11.22 -0.65
N THR A 66 -4.75 11.21 0.66
CA THR A 66 -3.92 10.22 1.37
C THR A 66 -4.74 9.55 2.46
N HIS A 67 -4.87 8.24 2.36
CA HIS A 67 -5.63 7.38 3.25
C HIS A 67 -4.66 6.48 4.03
N ILE A 68 -4.60 6.63 5.35
CA ILE A 68 -3.73 5.83 6.20
C ILE A 68 -4.58 5.08 7.24
N GLY A 69 -4.44 3.75 7.27
CA GLY A 69 -5.02 2.88 8.27
C GLY A 69 -3.97 2.51 9.33
N TYR A 70 -4.23 2.86 10.59
CA TYR A 70 -3.42 2.45 11.73
C TYR A 70 -4.07 1.25 12.39
N VAL A 71 -3.44 0.10 12.28
CA VAL A 71 -3.95 -1.18 12.79
C VAL A 71 -3.28 -1.50 14.12
N LYS A 72 -4.06 -1.71 15.19
CA LYS A 72 -3.53 -2.07 16.50
C LYS A 72 -2.63 -3.30 16.38
N ALA A 73 -1.38 -3.16 16.83
CA ALA A 73 -0.40 -4.24 16.78
C ALA A 73 -0.88 -5.49 17.56
N THR A 74 -0.59 -6.65 17.02
CA THR A 74 -0.92 -7.94 17.63
C THR A 74 0.13 -8.98 17.23
N LYS A 75 0.39 -9.95 18.13
CA LYS A 75 1.24 -11.11 17.85
C LYS A 75 0.51 -12.19 17.04
N ASN A 76 -0.84 -12.17 17.03
CA ASN A 76 -1.63 -13.12 16.27
C ASN A 76 -1.65 -12.75 14.78
N PRO A 77 -1.06 -13.56 13.86
CA PRO A 77 -0.96 -13.24 12.45
C PRO A 77 -2.32 -13.22 11.74
N ILE A 78 -3.25 -14.09 12.15
CA ILE A 78 -4.60 -14.14 11.56
C ILE A 78 -5.37 -12.87 11.90
N LEU A 79 -5.37 -12.47 13.16
CA LEU A 79 -6.03 -11.25 13.61
C LEU A 79 -5.41 -10.01 12.93
N LYS A 80 -4.08 -9.99 12.76
CA LYS A 80 -3.38 -8.95 12.02
C LYS A 80 -3.90 -8.87 10.59
N SER A 81 -3.94 -10.00 9.88
CA SER A 81 -4.40 -10.06 8.49
C SER A 81 -5.86 -9.61 8.34
N ILE A 82 -6.75 -10.03 9.23
CA ILE A 82 -8.16 -9.61 9.24
C ILE A 82 -8.26 -8.08 9.42
N ARG A 83 -7.53 -7.51 10.39
CA ARG A 83 -7.55 -6.06 10.62
C ARG A 83 -6.99 -5.29 9.43
N PHE A 84 -5.91 -5.75 8.82
CA PHE A 84 -5.32 -5.15 7.61
C PHE A 84 -6.31 -5.15 6.45
N PHE A 85 -6.96 -6.29 6.19
CA PHE A 85 -7.94 -6.41 5.12
C PHE A 85 -9.17 -5.53 5.38
N ASN A 86 -9.68 -5.49 6.61
CA ASN A 86 -10.78 -4.60 6.99
C ASN A 86 -10.41 -3.11 6.85
N ALA A 87 -9.17 -2.74 7.21
CA ALA A 87 -8.69 -1.38 7.01
C ALA A 87 -8.64 -1.05 5.51
N PHE A 88 -8.10 -1.96 4.71
CA PHE A 88 -7.99 -1.82 3.26
C PHE A 88 -9.36 -1.60 2.61
N THR A 89 -10.32 -2.50 2.84
CA THR A 89 -11.65 -2.43 2.21
C THR A 89 -12.40 -1.17 2.60
N LYS A 90 -12.33 -0.75 3.87
CA LYS A 90 -12.97 0.48 4.33
C LYS A 90 -12.36 1.74 3.73
N MET A 91 -11.04 1.78 3.54
CA MET A 91 -10.38 2.93 2.91
C MET A 91 -10.62 2.92 1.40
N LEU A 92 -10.56 1.74 0.77
CA LEU A 92 -10.83 1.59 -0.65
C LEU A 92 -12.24 2.11 -1.03
N ALA A 93 -13.24 1.86 -0.18
CA ALA A 93 -14.61 2.34 -0.39
C ALA A 93 -14.75 3.89 -0.32
N LYS A 94 -13.70 4.60 0.07
CA LYS A 94 -13.66 6.08 0.11
C LYS A 94 -12.80 6.69 -1.01
N ILE A 95 -12.24 5.85 -1.85
CA ILE A 95 -11.44 6.25 -3.01
C ILE A 95 -12.35 6.14 -4.24
N ASP A 96 -12.39 7.20 -5.03
CA ASP A 96 -13.11 7.18 -6.31
C ASP A 96 -12.53 6.10 -7.24
N ASP A 97 -13.29 5.70 -8.26
CA ASP A 97 -12.83 4.68 -9.20
C ASP A 97 -11.49 5.09 -9.85
N PHE A 98 -10.60 4.11 -10.01
CA PHE A 98 -9.24 4.32 -10.50
C PHE A 98 -8.95 3.35 -11.66
N ASP A 99 -8.07 3.79 -12.56
CA ASP A 99 -7.70 3.05 -13.77
C ASP A 99 -6.59 2.02 -13.51
N LEU A 100 -5.65 2.33 -12.59
CA LEU A 100 -4.43 1.57 -12.36
C LEU A 100 -4.06 1.51 -10.89
N VAL A 101 -3.50 0.39 -10.45
CA VAL A 101 -2.85 0.25 -9.14
C VAL A 101 -1.33 0.33 -9.31
N HIS A 102 -0.67 1.24 -8.61
CA HIS A 102 0.77 1.26 -8.49
C HIS A 102 1.16 0.70 -7.10
N LEU A 103 1.51 -0.58 -7.08
CA LEU A 103 1.98 -1.26 -5.89
C LEU A 103 3.44 -0.87 -5.62
N ASN A 104 3.66 -0.17 -4.51
CA ASN A 104 5.00 0.14 -4.01
C ASN A 104 5.32 -0.81 -2.85
N ILE A 105 6.28 -1.70 -3.05
CA ILE A 105 6.68 -2.79 -2.15
C ILE A 105 5.70 -3.97 -2.18
N LEU A 106 6.23 -5.08 -2.66
CA LEU A 106 5.46 -6.29 -2.91
C LEU A 106 4.86 -6.90 -1.64
N TYR A 107 5.68 -7.12 -0.61
CA TYR A 107 5.23 -7.80 0.59
C TYR A 107 4.98 -6.82 1.75
N PRO A 108 3.84 -6.92 2.43
CA PRO A 108 2.72 -7.89 2.29
C PRO A 108 1.59 -7.40 1.37
N PHE A 109 1.70 -6.23 0.75
CA PHE A 109 0.64 -5.54 0.03
C PHE A 109 0.29 -6.19 -1.33
N GLY A 110 1.14 -7.07 -1.85
CA GLY A 110 0.86 -7.83 -3.08
C GLY A 110 -0.45 -8.61 -3.05
N LEU A 111 -0.84 -9.16 -1.89
CA LEU A 111 -2.13 -9.82 -1.74
C LEU A 111 -3.32 -8.88 -1.99
N LEU A 112 -3.19 -7.62 -1.60
CA LEU A 112 -4.23 -6.60 -1.83
C LEU A 112 -4.29 -6.22 -3.32
N ALA A 113 -3.14 -6.14 -3.99
CA ALA A 113 -3.08 -5.93 -5.43
C ALA A 113 -3.71 -7.11 -6.20
N LEU A 114 -3.43 -8.35 -5.79
CA LEU A 114 -4.08 -9.55 -6.36
C LEU A 114 -5.60 -9.53 -6.12
N TYR A 115 -6.05 -9.13 -4.93
CA TYR A 115 -7.47 -8.95 -4.66
C TYR A 115 -8.11 -7.97 -5.66
N LEU A 116 -7.50 -6.81 -5.89
CA LEU A 116 -7.99 -5.82 -6.84
C LEU A 116 -8.00 -6.36 -8.29
N LYS A 117 -6.96 -7.12 -8.67
CA LYS A 117 -6.90 -7.77 -9.98
C LYS A 117 -8.03 -8.78 -10.19
N TRP A 118 -8.25 -9.67 -9.22
CA TRP A 118 -9.19 -10.78 -9.39
C TRP A 118 -10.65 -10.36 -9.21
N PHE A 119 -10.93 -9.51 -8.22
CA PHE A 119 -12.30 -9.14 -7.86
C PHE A 119 -12.79 -7.85 -8.51
N GLN A 120 -11.86 -6.92 -8.81
CA GLN A 120 -12.21 -5.64 -9.42
C GLN A 120 -11.62 -5.46 -10.83
N LYS A 121 -10.93 -6.48 -11.36
CA LYS A 121 -10.31 -6.49 -12.69
C LYS A 121 -9.35 -5.30 -12.92
N LYS A 122 -8.74 -4.79 -11.86
CA LYS A 122 -7.79 -3.67 -11.95
C LYS A 122 -6.43 -4.15 -12.42
N THR A 123 -5.84 -3.44 -13.37
CA THR A 123 -4.45 -3.61 -13.77
C THR A 123 -3.54 -3.05 -12.69
N TYR A 124 -2.36 -3.64 -12.50
CA TYR A 124 -1.35 -3.10 -11.59
C TYR A 124 0.05 -3.14 -12.17
N ILE A 125 0.88 -2.21 -11.69
CA ILE A 125 2.33 -2.20 -11.86
C ILE A 125 2.98 -2.28 -10.49
N ILE A 126 4.22 -2.77 -10.43
CA ILE A 126 4.97 -2.94 -9.19
C ILE A 126 6.28 -2.19 -9.27
N THR A 127 6.59 -1.41 -8.23
CA THR A 127 7.92 -0.91 -7.97
C THR A 127 8.43 -1.49 -6.67
N GLU A 128 9.47 -2.32 -6.76
CA GLU A 128 10.10 -2.93 -5.59
C GLU A 128 11.32 -2.09 -5.17
N HIS A 129 11.36 -1.71 -3.90
CA HIS A 129 12.44 -0.90 -3.32
C HIS A 129 13.26 -1.66 -2.30
N TRP A 130 12.93 -2.92 -2.05
CA TRP A 130 13.59 -3.72 -1.05
C TRP A 130 14.74 -4.53 -1.64
N THR A 131 15.96 -4.26 -1.18
CA THR A 131 17.19 -4.97 -1.60
C THR A 131 17.17 -6.47 -1.25
N ARG A 132 16.24 -6.92 -0.42
CA ARG A 132 16.07 -8.33 -0.03
C ARG A 132 15.90 -9.28 -1.21
N TYR A 133 15.40 -8.79 -2.34
CA TYR A 133 15.22 -9.58 -3.55
C TYR A 133 16.45 -9.59 -4.46
N LEU A 134 17.52 -8.87 -4.11
CA LEU A 134 18.78 -8.91 -4.83
C LEU A 134 19.54 -10.19 -4.44
N TYR A 135 20.04 -10.92 -5.44
CA TYR A 135 20.77 -12.19 -5.27
C TYR A 135 21.93 -12.11 -4.25
N SER A 136 22.60 -10.97 -4.16
CA SER A 136 23.73 -10.73 -3.25
C SER A 136 23.33 -10.58 -1.78
N GLN A 137 22.06 -10.40 -1.46
CA GLN A 137 21.57 -10.16 -0.09
C GLN A 137 20.36 -11.04 0.28
N ALA A 138 20.10 -12.09 -0.49
CA ALA A 138 18.97 -13.00 -0.28
C ALA A 138 19.09 -13.75 1.06
N LYS A 139 18.65 -13.10 2.13
CA LYS A 139 18.22 -13.82 3.34
C LYS A 139 17.02 -14.67 2.95
N GLU A 140 16.86 -15.83 3.62
CA GLU A 140 15.76 -16.75 3.32
C GLU A 140 14.42 -16.03 3.23
N ILE A 141 13.89 -15.97 2.01
CA ILE A 141 12.56 -15.45 1.73
C ILE A 141 11.55 -16.48 2.24
N SER A 142 10.59 -16.06 3.05
CA SER A 142 9.59 -16.99 3.62
C SER A 142 8.80 -17.69 2.50
N TYR A 143 8.29 -18.89 2.77
CA TYR A 143 7.49 -19.65 1.80
C TYR A 143 6.29 -18.84 1.27
N PHE A 144 5.69 -18.04 2.14
CA PHE A 144 4.55 -17.18 1.81
C PHE A 144 4.94 -15.99 0.90
N GLU A 145 6.11 -15.39 1.11
CA GLU A 145 6.65 -14.35 0.21
C GLU A 145 6.95 -14.93 -1.18
N LYS A 146 7.55 -16.14 -1.24
CA LYS A 146 7.77 -16.86 -2.50
C LYS A 146 6.47 -17.17 -3.24
N PHE A 147 5.40 -17.53 -2.50
CA PHE A 147 4.10 -17.78 -3.08
C PHE A 147 3.50 -16.51 -3.72
N ILE A 148 3.57 -15.38 -3.02
CA ILE A 148 3.08 -14.09 -3.54
C ILE A 148 3.90 -13.67 -4.75
N SER A 149 5.24 -13.68 -4.67
CA SER A 149 6.12 -13.23 -5.75
C SER A 149 6.01 -14.04 -7.05
N LYS A 150 5.55 -15.30 -6.98
CA LYS A 150 5.31 -16.14 -8.16
C LYS A 150 3.96 -15.89 -8.82
N ARG A 151 3.02 -15.22 -8.18
CA ARG A 151 1.66 -15.01 -8.67
C ARG A 151 1.35 -13.58 -9.08
N ILE A 152 2.25 -12.69 -8.77
CA ILE A 152 2.29 -11.30 -9.17
C ILE A 152 3.23 -11.14 -10.35
#